data_a9b0f3f32a1bfe29b5b2c7da43896495
#
_entry.id   a9b0f3f32a1bfe29b5b2c7da43896495
#
_cell.length_a   1.000
_cell.length_b   1.000
_cell.length_c   1.000
_cell.angle_alpha   90.00
_cell.angle_beta   90.00
_cell.angle_gamma   90.00
#
_symmetry.space_group_name_H-M   'P 1'
#
loop_
_entity.id
_entity.type
_entity.pdbx_description
1 polymer ?
#
loop_
_entity_poly.entity_id
_entity_poly.type
_entity_poly.pdbx_seq_one_letter_code
_entity_poly.pdbx_strand_id
1 'polypeptide(L)'
;MKKRHRFHSLLHSADLVEQRLRNELEPLGLRPRQARILSALNRMGPISQATLAKEYQVTPGSMSTMVTRLEKLGLVTRYREPDERRSDVLSLTAQGKAHLQGIRKTWRQTDALIVNAIGAEKAQLLGELTAELTFALGGHIPGTPMVSQENQSLGV
;
A
#
# COMPACT_ATOMS: atom_id res chain seq x y z
N MET A 1 -17.49 -2.33 -34.01
CA MET A 1 -17.24 -2.19 -32.57
C MET A 1 -15.86 -1.56 -32.38
N LYS A 2 -15.76 -0.32 -31.91
CA LYS A 2 -14.45 0.29 -31.64
C LYS A 2 -13.77 -0.50 -30.52
N LYS A 3 -12.59 -1.05 -30.80
CA LYS A 3 -11.76 -1.81 -29.85
C LYS A 3 -11.39 -0.89 -28.67
N ARG A 4 -12.01 -1.05 -27.52
CA ARG A 4 -11.61 -0.32 -26.30
C ARG A 4 -10.20 -0.76 -25.92
N HIS A 5 -9.34 0.20 -25.63
CA HIS A 5 -7.99 -0.10 -25.13
C HIS A 5 -8.08 -0.77 -23.75
N ARG A 6 -7.27 -1.80 -23.53
CA ARG A 6 -7.29 -2.64 -22.31
C ARG A 6 -7.04 -1.84 -21.03
N PHE A 7 -6.19 -0.82 -21.11
CA PHE A 7 -5.86 0.01 -19.95
C PHE A 7 -7.06 0.80 -19.41
N HIS A 8 -8.04 1.17 -20.22
CA HIS A 8 -9.24 1.87 -19.73
C HIS A 8 -10.01 1.02 -18.72
N SER A 9 -10.21 -0.27 -19.02
CA SER A 9 -10.91 -1.17 -18.09
C SER A 9 -10.13 -1.35 -16.79
N LEU A 10 -8.79 -1.45 -16.88
CA LEU A 10 -7.92 -1.55 -15.72
C LEU A 10 -8.04 -0.31 -14.80
N LEU A 11 -7.93 0.89 -15.39
CA LEU A 11 -8.03 2.15 -14.63
C LEU A 11 -9.42 2.32 -14.00
N HIS A 12 -10.49 2.08 -14.75
CA HIS A 12 -11.85 2.18 -14.21
C HIS A 12 -12.13 1.17 -13.10
N SER A 13 -11.60 -0.07 -13.22
CA SER A 13 -11.73 -1.07 -12.15
C SER A 13 -10.97 -0.65 -10.90
N ALA A 14 -9.75 -0.13 -11.06
CA ALA A 14 -8.96 0.38 -9.95
C ALA A 14 -9.65 1.54 -9.24
N ASP A 15 -10.23 2.49 -9.98
CA ASP A 15 -10.98 3.63 -9.42
C ASP A 15 -12.19 3.16 -8.60
N LEU A 16 -12.93 2.16 -9.10
CA LEU A 16 -14.08 1.60 -8.39
C LEU A 16 -13.68 0.89 -7.11
N VAL A 17 -12.60 0.11 -7.14
CA VAL A 17 -12.07 -0.56 -5.94
C VAL A 17 -11.57 0.47 -4.93
N GLU A 18 -10.85 1.51 -5.38
CA GLU A 18 -10.38 2.57 -4.49
C GLU A 18 -11.54 3.34 -3.86
N GLN A 19 -12.59 3.61 -4.60
CA GLN A 19 -13.79 4.26 -4.07
C GLN A 19 -14.46 3.40 -2.97
N ARG A 20 -14.55 2.09 -3.17
CA ARG A 20 -15.06 1.17 -2.15
C ARG A 20 -14.20 1.17 -0.89
N LEU A 21 -12.88 1.06 -1.06
CA LEU A 21 -11.93 1.16 0.06
C LEU A 21 -12.09 2.46 0.83
N ARG A 22 -12.25 3.58 0.14
CA ARG A 22 -12.44 4.89 0.76
C ARG A 22 -13.70 4.92 1.63
N ASN A 23 -14.82 4.40 1.13
CA ASN A 23 -16.08 4.34 1.86
C ASN A 23 -15.98 3.43 3.09
N GLU A 24 -15.33 2.28 2.98
CA GLU A 24 -15.16 1.32 4.07
C GLU A 24 -14.19 1.82 5.16
N LEU A 25 -13.23 2.66 4.80
CA LEU A 25 -12.25 3.23 5.74
C LEU A 25 -12.73 4.55 6.39
N GLU A 26 -13.76 5.18 5.85
CA GLU A 26 -14.30 6.44 6.39
C GLU A 26 -14.68 6.35 7.88
N PRO A 27 -15.36 5.29 8.37
CA PRO A 27 -15.66 5.13 9.79
C PRO A 27 -14.43 5.05 10.70
N LEU A 28 -13.27 4.68 10.14
CA LEU A 28 -11.98 4.66 10.83
C LEU A 28 -11.24 6.00 10.77
N GLY A 29 -11.80 6.99 10.09
CA GLY A 29 -11.13 8.27 9.86
C GLY A 29 -9.92 8.19 8.94
N LEU A 30 -9.80 7.13 8.14
CA LEU A 30 -8.64 6.84 7.32
C LEU A 30 -8.94 6.93 5.82
N ARG A 31 -7.91 7.31 5.07
CA ARG A 31 -7.87 7.16 3.62
C ARG A 31 -7.09 5.90 3.22
N PRO A 32 -7.31 5.32 2.02
CA PRO A 32 -6.65 4.09 1.59
C PRO A 32 -5.13 4.09 1.75
N ARG A 33 -4.45 5.17 1.36
CA ARG A 33 -2.99 5.29 1.53
C ARG A 33 -2.55 5.29 2.98
N GLN A 34 -3.27 5.96 3.86
CA GLN A 34 -2.98 6.00 5.29
C GLN A 34 -3.12 4.60 5.90
N ALA A 35 -4.19 3.89 5.59
CA ALA A 35 -4.42 2.52 6.04
C ALA A 35 -3.31 1.57 5.57
N ARG A 36 -2.83 1.72 4.32
CA ARG A 36 -1.70 0.95 3.79
C ARG A 36 -0.40 1.24 4.54
N ILE A 37 -0.12 2.51 4.86
CA ILE A 37 1.06 2.90 5.65
C ILE A 37 1.01 2.25 7.03
N LEU A 38 -0.12 2.30 7.73
CA LEU A 38 -0.28 1.64 9.04
C LEU A 38 -0.06 0.12 8.94
N SER A 39 -0.60 -0.52 7.91
CA SER A 39 -0.38 -1.95 7.65
C SER A 39 1.10 -2.26 7.37
N ALA A 40 1.78 -1.42 6.62
CA ALA A 40 3.20 -1.58 6.33
C ALA A 40 4.06 -1.42 7.60
N LEU A 41 3.79 -0.40 8.42
CA LEU A 41 4.48 -0.20 9.70
C LEU A 41 4.26 -1.38 10.65
N ASN A 42 3.08 -1.99 10.65
CA ASN A 42 2.83 -3.20 11.45
C ASN A 42 3.68 -4.39 10.97
N ARG A 43 3.87 -4.52 9.68
CA ARG A 43 4.57 -5.66 9.06
C ARG A 43 6.09 -5.53 9.12
N MET A 44 6.59 -4.32 8.86
CA MET A 44 8.01 -4.04 8.79
C MET A 44 8.63 -3.61 10.13
N GLY A 45 7.79 -3.26 11.11
CA GLY A 45 8.22 -2.66 12.37
C GLY A 45 8.63 -1.19 12.21
N PRO A 46 9.36 -0.61 13.18
CA PRO A 46 9.90 0.73 13.07
C PRO A 46 10.80 0.86 11.85
N ILE A 47 10.57 1.90 11.04
CA ILE A 47 11.23 2.09 9.75
C ILE A 47 11.47 3.58 9.50
N SER A 48 12.56 3.91 8.82
CA SER A 48 12.83 5.30 8.48
C SER A 48 11.81 5.85 7.48
N GLN A 49 11.45 7.12 7.63
CA GLN A 49 10.54 7.79 6.70
C GLN A 49 11.09 7.75 5.26
N ALA A 50 12.40 7.84 5.08
CA ALA A 50 13.05 7.74 3.77
C ALA A 50 12.86 6.35 3.14
N THR A 51 13.00 5.28 3.92
CA THR A 51 12.75 3.91 3.45
C THR A 51 11.29 3.73 3.09
N LEU A 52 10.37 4.23 3.91
CA LEU A 52 8.94 4.16 3.63
C LEU A 52 8.57 4.92 2.33
N ALA A 53 9.19 6.07 2.08
CA ALA A 53 8.99 6.80 0.83
C ALA A 53 9.46 6.00 -0.40
N LYS A 54 10.58 5.29 -0.29
CA LYS A 54 11.09 4.39 -1.35
C LYS A 54 10.13 3.21 -1.58
N GLU A 55 9.68 2.56 -0.50
CA GLU A 55 8.71 1.45 -0.57
C GLU A 55 7.43 1.84 -1.31
N TYR A 56 6.94 3.06 -1.10
CA TYR A 56 5.74 3.57 -1.75
C TYR A 56 6.00 4.29 -3.07
N GLN A 57 7.26 4.40 -3.50
CA GLN A 57 7.67 5.11 -4.72
C GLN A 57 7.07 6.52 -4.80
N VAL A 58 7.11 7.23 -3.69
CA VAL A 58 6.64 8.61 -3.56
C VAL A 58 7.80 9.54 -3.18
N THR A 59 7.63 10.83 -3.43
CA THR A 59 8.61 11.83 -3.02
C THR A 59 8.70 11.94 -1.49
N PRO A 60 9.86 12.31 -0.93
CA PRO A 60 10.00 12.55 0.51
C PRO A 60 8.97 13.55 1.05
N GLY A 61 8.66 14.59 0.29
CA GLY A 61 7.65 15.60 0.66
C GLY A 61 6.24 15.01 0.73
N SER A 62 5.85 14.19 -0.24
CA SER A 62 4.55 13.48 -0.22
C SER A 62 4.45 12.54 0.98
N MET A 63 5.50 11.78 1.27
CA MET A 63 5.52 10.90 2.44
C MET A 63 5.44 11.70 3.74
N SER A 64 6.20 12.79 3.86
CA SER A 64 6.15 13.67 5.03
C SER A 64 4.74 14.21 5.29
N THR A 65 4.03 14.63 4.25
CA THR A 65 2.64 15.10 4.37
C THR A 65 1.70 14.00 4.89
N MET A 66 1.82 12.78 4.38
CA MET A 66 1.01 11.64 4.82
C MET A 66 1.30 11.27 6.28
N VAL A 67 2.57 11.21 6.65
CA VAL A 67 3.01 10.91 8.02
C VAL A 67 2.53 11.97 9.00
N THR A 68 2.68 13.25 8.67
CA THR A 68 2.19 14.35 9.52
C THR A 68 0.69 14.24 9.80
N ARG A 69 -0.10 13.82 8.83
CA ARG A 69 -1.54 13.57 9.05
C ARG A 69 -1.79 12.40 10.00
N LEU A 70 -1.02 11.31 9.87
CA LEU A 70 -1.12 10.16 10.77
C LEU A 70 -0.67 10.49 12.19
N GLU A 71 0.34 11.33 12.35
CA GLU A 71 0.77 11.86 13.66
C GLU A 71 -0.33 12.72 14.31
N LYS A 72 -0.96 13.61 13.53
CA LYS A 72 -2.10 14.42 14.02
C LYS A 72 -3.29 13.58 14.46
N LEU A 73 -3.49 12.43 13.84
CA LEU A 73 -4.50 11.45 14.24
C LEU A 73 -4.06 10.59 15.45
N GLY A 74 -2.82 10.74 15.92
CA GLY A 74 -2.27 9.97 17.04
C GLY A 74 -2.00 8.50 16.71
N LEU A 75 -1.88 8.13 15.43
CA LEU A 75 -1.74 6.74 14.97
C LEU A 75 -0.30 6.31 14.76
N VAL A 76 0.58 7.28 14.53
CA VAL A 76 2.01 7.10 14.27
C VAL A 76 2.78 8.07 15.15
N THR A 77 3.93 7.63 15.63
CA THR A 77 4.93 8.48 16.28
C THR A 77 6.18 8.54 15.44
N ARG A 78 6.84 9.67 15.47
CA ARG A 78 8.11 9.96 14.80
C ARG A 78 9.16 10.23 15.84
N TYR A 79 10.29 9.57 15.76
CA TYR A 79 11.43 9.82 16.61
C TYR A 79 12.72 9.77 15.82
N ARG A 80 13.75 10.40 16.35
CA ARG A 80 15.09 10.40 15.76
C ARG A 80 16.00 9.53 16.59
N GLU A 81 16.61 8.53 15.96
CA GLU A 81 17.65 7.77 16.65
C GLU A 81 18.92 8.61 16.81
N PRO A 82 19.62 8.55 17.97
CA PRO A 82 20.80 9.38 18.23
C PRO A 82 21.94 9.20 17.22
N ASP A 83 22.06 8.01 16.63
CA ASP A 83 23.11 7.66 15.68
C ASP A 83 22.74 7.86 14.21
N GLU A 84 21.46 8.01 13.89
CA GLU A 84 20.97 8.25 12.53
C GLU A 84 20.68 9.73 12.29
N ARG A 85 21.67 10.46 11.79
CA ARG A 85 21.58 11.92 11.56
C ARG A 85 20.62 12.37 10.46
N ARG A 86 19.97 11.46 9.69
CA ARG A 86 19.36 11.84 8.42
C ARG A 86 17.91 11.43 8.20
N SER A 87 17.32 10.61 9.05
CA SER A 87 15.96 10.17 8.81
C SER A 87 15.19 9.89 10.10
N ASP A 88 13.99 10.44 10.17
CA ASP A 88 13.07 10.16 11.26
C ASP A 88 12.57 8.71 11.15
N VAL A 89 12.56 8.00 12.27
CA VAL A 89 12.01 6.65 12.38
C VAL A 89 10.54 6.74 12.77
N LEU A 90 9.72 5.96 12.10
CA LEU A 90 8.28 5.90 12.28
C LEU A 90 7.89 4.59 12.97
N SER A 91 6.98 4.67 13.91
CA SER A 91 6.36 3.50 14.52
C SER A 91 4.88 3.72 14.83
N LEU A 92 4.13 2.63 14.96
CA LEU A 92 2.74 2.68 15.37
C LEU A 92 2.62 3.04 16.84
N THR A 93 1.68 3.90 17.16
CA THR A 93 1.20 4.10 18.53
C THR A 93 0.30 2.94 18.97
N ALA A 94 -0.06 2.88 20.25
CA ALA A 94 -1.08 1.95 20.74
C ALA A 94 -2.42 2.15 20.00
N GLN A 95 -2.81 3.39 19.73
CA GLN A 95 -4.01 3.72 18.96
C GLN A 95 -3.87 3.29 17.49
N GLY A 96 -2.71 3.46 16.87
CA GLY A 96 -2.43 2.97 15.52
C GLY A 96 -2.55 1.45 15.43
N LYS A 97 -2.05 0.72 16.42
CA LYS A 97 -2.21 -0.74 16.52
C LYS A 97 -3.68 -1.15 16.66
N ALA A 98 -4.47 -0.41 17.44
CA ALA A 98 -5.90 -0.67 17.58
C ALA A 98 -6.68 -0.52 16.27
N HIS A 99 -6.27 0.38 15.37
CA HIS A 99 -6.88 0.55 14.05
C HIS A 99 -6.62 -0.62 13.09
N LEU A 100 -5.57 -1.41 13.32
CA LEU A 100 -5.20 -2.51 12.41
C LEU A 100 -6.28 -3.57 12.26
N GLN A 101 -7.08 -3.81 13.29
CA GLN A 101 -8.19 -4.78 13.22
C GLN A 101 -9.25 -4.33 12.20
N GLY A 102 -9.66 -3.05 12.26
CA GLY A 102 -10.59 -2.45 11.31
C GLY A 102 -10.03 -2.45 9.89
N ILE A 103 -8.77 -2.09 9.72
CA ILE A 103 -8.07 -2.11 8.43
C ILE A 103 -8.08 -3.52 7.85
N ARG A 104 -7.68 -4.54 8.62
CA ARG A 104 -7.71 -5.94 8.16
C ARG A 104 -9.10 -6.42 7.79
N LYS A 105 -10.13 -5.97 8.52
CA LYS A 105 -11.51 -6.26 8.17
C LYS A 105 -11.86 -5.67 6.80
N THR A 106 -11.52 -4.41 6.56
CA THR A 106 -11.74 -3.74 5.26
C THR A 106 -11.01 -4.46 4.12
N TRP A 107 -9.75 -4.88 4.33
CA TRP A 107 -9.02 -5.63 3.30
C TRP A 107 -9.75 -6.93 2.91
N ARG A 108 -10.17 -7.72 3.91
CA ARG A 108 -10.94 -8.95 3.64
C ARG A 108 -12.27 -8.70 2.95
N GLN A 109 -12.97 -7.63 3.32
CA GLN A 109 -14.24 -7.27 2.69
C GLN A 109 -14.05 -6.85 1.23
N THR A 110 -12.97 -6.13 0.93
CA THR A 110 -12.64 -5.73 -0.45
C THR A 110 -12.24 -6.93 -1.29
N ASP A 111 -11.42 -7.84 -0.77
CA ASP A 111 -11.09 -9.09 -1.45
C ASP A 111 -12.34 -9.94 -1.71
N ALA A 112 -13.21 -10.08 -0.72
CA ALA A 112 -14.48 -10.80 -0.85
C ALA A 112 -15.39 -10.17 -1.91
N LEU A 113 -15.41 -8.84 -2.02
CA LEU A 113 -16.17 -8.15 -3.04
C LEU A 113 -15.67 -8.52 -4.46
N ILE A 114 -14.37 -8.57 -4.66
CA ILE A 114 -13.78 -8.98 -5.95
C ILE A 114 -14.13 -10.44 -6.26
N VAL A 115 -13.95 -11.34 -5.28
CA VAL A 115 -14.29 -12.76 -5.42
C VAL A 115 -15.77 -12.95 -5.76
N ASN A 116 -16.66 -12.23 -5.08
CA ASN A 116 -18.11 -12.31 -5.34
C ASN A 116 -18.48 -11.76 -6.73
N ALA A 117 -17.74 -10.77 -7.22
CA ALA A 117 -18.03 -10.16 -8.52
C ALA A 117 -17.61 -11.02 -9.72
N ILE A 118 -16.46 -11.71 -9.63
CA ILE A 118 -15.87 -12.41 -10.79
C ILE A 118 -15.55 -13.90 -10.54
N GLY A 119 -15.75 -14.40 -9.32
CA GLY A 119 -15.41 -15.77 -8.90
C GLY A 119 -13.98 -15.91 -8.40
N ALA A 120 -13.73 -16.91 -7.56
CA ALA A 120 -12.45 -17.09 -6.87
C ALA A 120 -11.25 -17.28 -7.81
N GLU A 121 -11.39 -18.14 -8.82
CA GLU A 121 -10.30 -18.40 -9.79
C GLU A 121 -9.89 -17.15 -10.55
N LYS A 122 -10.88 -16.38 -11.04
CA LYS A 122 -10.61 -15.14 -11.77
C LYS A 122 -10.06 -14.05 -10.86
N ALA A 123 -10.51 -13.99 -9.62
CA ALA A 123 -10.00 -13.03 -8.64
C ALA A 123 -8.53 -13.32 -8.29
N GLN A 124 -8.17 -14.58 -8.13
CA GLN A 124 -6.78 -14.99 -7.93
C GLN A 124 -5.92 -14.63 -9.14
N LEU A 125 -6.35 -15.01 -10.33
CA LEU A 125 -5.62 -14.69 -11.58
C LEU A 125 -5.47 -13.17 -11.78
N LEU A 126 -6.50 -12.39 -11.47
CA LEU A 126 -6.42 -10.92 -11.51
C LEU A 126 -5.34 -10.39 -10.56
N GLY A 127 -5.26 -10.93 -9.34
CA GLY A 127 -4.22 -10.57 -8.37
C GLY A 127 -2.82 -10.87 -8.89
N GLU A 128 -2.61 -12.06 -9.44
CA GLU A 128 -1.34 -12.49 -10.02
C GLU A 128 -0.93 -11.61 -11.20
N LEU A 129 -1.83 -11.39 -12.15
CA LEU A 129 -1.56 -10.58 -13.34
C LEU A 129 -1.30 -9.10 -13.01
N THR A 130 -2.02 -8.54 -12.04
CA THR A 130 -1.78 -7.15 -11.62
C THR A 130 -0.48 -6.99 -10.85
N ALA A 131 -0.07 -8.00 -10.07
CA ALA A 131 1.23 -8.02 -9.42
C ALA A 131 2.36 -8.11 -10.46
N GLU A 132 2.26 -9.04 -11.42
CA GLU A 132 3.21 -9.17 -12.53
C GLU A 132 3.33 -7.87 -13.33
N LEU A 133 2.20 -7.26 -13.69
CA LEU A 133 2.19 -5.97 -14.40
C LEU A 133 2.87 -4.87 -13.60
N THR A 134 2.64 -4.82 -12.28
CA THR A 134 3.29 -3.84 -11.40
C THR A 134 4.82 -3.97 -11.46
N PHE A 135 5.35 -5.17 -11.32
CA PHE A 135 6.80 -5.41 -11.41
C PHE A 135 7.35 -5.14 -12.82
N ALA A 136 6.64 -5.58 -13.87
CA ALA A 136 7.06 -5.37 -15.26
C ALA A 136 7.14 -3.88 -15.65
N LEU A 137 6.33 -3.03 -15.00
CA LEU A 137 6.36 -1.58 -15.19
C LEU A 137 7.36 -0.87 -14.25
N GLY A 138 8.23 -1.61 -13.54
CA GLY A 138 9.20 -1.06 -12.61
C GLY A 138 8.61 -0.63 -11.26
N GLY A 139 7.39 -1.06 -10.97
CA GLY A 139 6.72 -0.81 -9.69
C GLY A 139 7.10 -1.84 -8.63
N HIS A 140 6.63 -1.58 -7.42
CA HIS A 140 6.85 -2.42 -6.26
C HIS A 140 5.60 -2.45 -5.38
N ILE A 141 5.31 -3.61 -4.79
CA ILE A 141 4.23 -3.74 -3.81
C ILE A 141 4.84 -3.55 -2.42
N PRO A 142 4.48 -2.49 -1.69
CA PRO A 142 5.09 -2.18 -0.40
C PRO A 142 5.03 -3.34 0.59
N GLY A 143 6.17 -3.65 1.22
CA GLY A 143 6.31 -4.74 2.19
C GLY A 143 6.43 -6.13 1.59
N THR A 144 6.63 -6.25 0.28
CA THR A 144 7.13 -7.48 -0.34
C THR A 144 8.66 -7.43 -0.46
N PRO A 145 9.38 -8.56 -0.38
CA PRO A 145 10.81 -8.56 -0.63
C PRO A 145 11.11 -7.96 -2.01
N MET A 146 12.07 -7.02 -2.07
CA MET A 146 12.62 -6.55 -3.34
C MET A 146 13.31 -7.73 -4.02
N VAL A 147 12.77 -8.22 -5.11
CA VAL A 147 13.47 -9.19 -5.96
C VAL A 147 14.62 -8.44 -6.59
N SER A 148 15.85 -8.76 -6.16
CA SER A 148 17.07 -8.19 -6.74
C SER A 148 17.07 -8.49 -8.24
N GLN A 149 17.14 -7.46 -9.06
CA GLN A 149 17.19 -7.59 -10.54
C GLN A 149 18.54 -8.14 -11.05
N GLU A 150 19.32 -8.81 -10.21
CA GLU A 150 20.66 -9.30 -10.56
C GLU A 150 20.68 -10.58 -11.44
N ASN A 151 19.54 -11.19 -11.73
CA ASN A 151 19.53 -12.48 -12.49
C ASN A 151 18.97 -12.41 -13.91
N GLN A 152 18.80 -11.22 -14.51
CA GLN A 152 18.38 -11.14 -15.92
C GLN A 152 19.49 -10.75 -16.92
N SER A 153 20.75 -10.64 -16.49
CA SER A 153 21.86 -10.28 -17.39
C SER A 153 22.82 -11.43 -17.73
N LEU A 154 22.46 -12.67 -17.47
CA LEU A 154 23.25 -13.84 -17.91
C LEU A 154 22.37 -14.79 -18.71
N GLY A 155 22.15 -14.45 -19.97
CA GLY A 155 21.42 -15.30 -20.90
C GLY A 155 21.47 -14.72 -22.32
N VAL A 156 22.68 -14.63 -22.89
CA VAL A 156 22.89 -14.57 -24.36
C VAL A 156 23.48 -15.86 -24.77
#